data_5cc615880dc510c1515e645be03eb5e9
#
_entry.id   5cc615880dc510c1515e645be03eb5e9
#
_cell.length_a   1.000
_cell.length_b   1.000
_cell.length_c   1.000
_cell.angle_alpha   90.00
_cell.angle_beta   90.00
_cell.angle_gamma   90.00
#
_symmetry.space_group_name_H-M   'P 1'
#
loop_
_entity.id
_entity.type
_entity.pdbx_description
1 polymer ?
#
loop_
_entity_poly.entity_id
_entity_poly.type
_entity_poly.pdbx_seq_one_letter_code
_entity_poly.pdbx_strand_id
1 'polypeptide(L)'
;MTDVERGTNKDMYLENSKKTRFEQRNGLPSLKGGNITKRTFTLKDGRKVDAEHIIVSGDKVSEQTVVHSLNPRNQKALDENSMGDILEQIKQRGVDTEGIAIRKNGIYHLIEGSRRRYCCIKLSTDLPLWVLPNDISKEDIFSIISAAQSSRKLSYREVGLQYQKLMEDNNFTTNDQLAQYIGISTESVRKRIQAALIDVRLVNLFPDCEGIPNTFYARLSKLQSNANKEGIDLAVLCKEVRVNRKGLVIENIQETQKNILDDLSTTLELMTDKTKPTSVWKTSDIVEFNNKDQYARVSYSGNGRKVRFEFNRLNQTVIQELERLIKLKLSKMAQEKSKE
;
A
#
# COMPACT_ATOMS: atom_id res chain seq x y z
N MET A 1 -31.57 -29.90 45.75
CA MET A 1 -31.44 -29.33 44.42
C MET A 1 -30.17 -28.52 44.44
N THR A 2 -29.10 -29.08 43.89
CA THR A 2 -27.73 -28.52 43.96
C THR A 2 -27.45 -27.80 42.66
N ASP A 3 -27.18 -26.50 42.80
CA ASP A 3 -26.70 -25.66 41.68
C ASP A 3 -25.34 -26.11 41.21
N VAL A 4 -25.28 -26.49 39.94
CA VAL A 4 -24.02 -26.79 39.24
C VAL A 4 -23.47 -25.50 38.63
N GLU A 5 -22.47 -24.91 39.29
CA GLU A 5 -21.69 -23.81 38.74
C GLU A 5 -20.95 -24.28 37.49
N ARG A 6 -21.31 -23.71 36.33
CA ARG A 6 -20.53 -23.84 35.08
C ARG A 6 -19.36 -22.84 35.11
N GLY A 7 -18.30 -23.21 35.79
CA GLY A 7 -17.01 -22.53 35.70
C GLY A 7 -16.39 -22.74 34.32
N THR A 8 -16.28 -21.68 33.55
CA THR A 8 -15.51 -21.67 32.31
C THR A 8 -14.02 -21.70 32.65
N ASN A 9 -13.37 -22.80 32.36
CA ASN A 9 -11.93 -23.05 32.54
C ASN A 9 -11.08 -22.18 31.58
N LYS A 10 -11.17 -20.86 31.63
CA LYS A 10 -10.33 -19.94 30.87
C LYS A 10 -8.85 -20.01 31.27
N ASP A 11 -8.58 -20.27 32.54
CA ASP A 11 -7.22 -20.31 33.08
C ASP A 11 -6.43 -21.54 32.65
N MET A 12 -7.10 -22.68 32.45
CA MET A 12 -6.49 -23.92 31.97
C MET A 12 -6.08 -23.83 30.48
N TYR A 13 -6.81 -23.05 29.67
CA TYR A 13 -6.44 -22.80 28.26
C TYR A 13 -5.26 -21.83 28.14
N LEU A 14 -5.13 -20.87 29.05
CA LEU A 14 -4.00 -19.92 29.07
C LEU A 14 -2.71 -20.55 29.58
N GLU A 15 -2.78 -21.48 30.56
CA GLU A 15 -1.60 -22.23 31.02
C GLU A 15 -1.09 -23.23 29.98
N ASN A 16 -1.96 -23.97 29.30
CA ASN A 16 -1.57 -24.87 28.24
C ASN A 16 -1.03 -24.13 26.99
N SER A 17 -1.57 -22.94 26.65
CA SER A 17 -1.02 -22.14 25.55
C SER A 17 0.33 -21.51 25.89
N LYS A 18 0.61 -21.22 27.16
CA LYS A 18 1.92 -20.75 27.62
C LYS A 18 2.95 -21.88 27.64
N LYS A 19 2.58 -23.08 28.11
CA LYS A 19 3.49 -24.25 28.11
C LYS A 19 3.88 -24.69 26.69
N THR A 20 2.95 -24.82 25.77
CA THR A 20 3.24 -25.19 24.38
C THR A 20 4.08 -24.16 23.64
N ARG A 21 3.91 -22.86 23.94
CA ARG A 21 4.73 -21.79 23.33
C ARG A 21 6.16 -21.71 23.93
N PHE A 22 6.34 -22.09 25.18
CA PHE A 22 7.64 -22.09 25.84
C PHE A 22 8.43 -23.37 25.54
N GLU A 23 7.77 -24.54 25.44
CA GLU A 23 8.44 -25.79 25.11
C GLU A 23 8.85 -25.87 23.63
N GLN A 24 8.10 -25.23 22.73
CA GLN A 24 8.54 -25.08 21.32
C GLN A 24 9.69 -24.07 21.14
N ARG A 25 9.91 -23.16 22.08
CA ARG A 25 11.07 -22.26 22.10
C ARG A 25 12.34 -22.85 22.71
N ASN A 26 12.22 -23.87 23.52
CA ASN A 26 13.36 -24.57 24.14
C ASN A 26 14.04 -25.60 23.23
N GLY A 27 13.67 -25.66 21.95
CA GLY A 27 14.34 -26.47 20.94
C GLY A 27 15.56 -25.80 20.28
N LEU A 28 16.05 -24.68 20.80
CA LEU A 28 17.36 -24.14 20.42
C LEU A 28 18.42 -24.94 21.18
N PRO A 29 19.26 -25.75 20.49
CA PRO A 29 20.40 -26.39 21.15
C PRO A 29 21.29 -25.31 21.74
N SER A 30 21.58 -25.39 23.03
CA SER A 30 22.59 -24.59 23.71
C SER A 30 23.87 -24.68 22.91
N LEU A 31 24.33 -23.55 22.34
CA LEU A 31 25.60 -23.42 21.61
C LEU A 31 26.78 -23.54 22.55
N LYS A 32 27.05 -24.75 23.02
CA LYS A 32 28.33 -25.14 23.61
C LYS A 32 28.86 -26.31 22.81
N GLY A 33 29.82 -25.99 21.90
CA GLY A 33 30.67 -26.98 21.22
C GLY A 33 30.20 -27.36 19.82
N GLY A 34 30.79 -26.80 18.82
CA GLY A 34 31.20 -27.29 17.49
C GLY A 34 30.36 -28.33 16.77
N ASN A 35 29.07 -28.17 16.62
CA ASN A 35 28.33 -28.96 15.65
C ASN A 35 27.64 -28.04 14.65
N ILE A 36 27.98 -28.24 13.39
CA ILE A 36 27.24 -27.64 12.25
C ILE A 36 25.78 -28.08 12.40
N THR A 37 24.96 -27.19 12.86
CA THR A 37 23.53 -27.45 12.97
C THR A 37 22.98 -27.47 11.55
N LYS A 38 22.48 -28.64 11.11
CA LYS A 38 21.80 -28.81 9.82
C LYS A 38 20.31 -28.59 10.03
N ARG A 39 19.69 -27.86 9.12
CA ARG A 39 18.24 -27.71 9.03
C ARG A 39 17.75 -28.27 7.71
N THR A 40 16.79 -29.16 7.74
CA THR A 40 16.20 -29.74 6.54
C THR A 40 15.04 -28.86 6.06
N PHE A 41 15.08 -28.47 4.80
CA PHE A 41 14.01 -27.76 4.11
C PHE A 41 13.29 -28.71 3.16
N THR A 42 11.95 -28.66 3.12
CA THR A 42 11.14 -29.39 2.16
C THR A 42 10.84 -28.49 0.96
N LEU A 43 11.25 -28.91 -0.22
CA LEU A 43 11.02 -28.22 -1.48
C LEU A 43 9.60 -28.45 -2.01
N LYS A 44 9.20 -27.73 -3.06
CA LYS A 44 7.85 -27.79 -3.65
C LYS A 44 7.47 -29.18 -4.15
N ASP A 45 8.44 -29.94 -4.66
CA ASP A 45 8.29 -31.34 -5.14
C ASP A 45 8.33 -32.39 -4.02
N GLY A 46 8.42 -31.96 -2.76
CA GLY A 46 8.55 -32.84 -1.59
C GLY A 46 9.98 -33.31 -1.31
N ARG A 47 10.96 -32.97 -2.14
CA ARG A 47 12.38 -33.23 -1.94
C ARG A 47 12.87 -32.52 -0.67
N LYS A 48 13.70 -33.19 0.11
CA LYS A 48 14.31 -32.62 1.31
C LYS A 48 15.75 -32.26 1.03
N VAL A 49 16.15 -31.04 1.42
CA VAL A 49 17.51 -30.54 1.30
C VAL A 49 18.01 -30.04 2.65
N ASP A 50 19.25 -30.33 2.96
CA ASP A 50 19.89 -29.86 4.20
C ASP A 50 20.57 -28.51 3.95
N ALA A 51 20.32 -27.54 4.81
CA ALA A 51 21.01 -26.27 4.85
C ALA A 51 22.06 -26.27 5.96
N GLU A 52 23.17 -25.60 5.70
CA GLU A 52 24.25 -25.38 6.67
C GLU A 52 24.02 -24.06 7.41
N HIS A 53 24.25 -24.08 8.74
CA HIS A 53 24.20 -22.86 9.54
C HIS A 53 25.56 -22.17 9.50
N ILE A 54 25.55 -20.90 9.14
CA ILE A 54 26.73 -20.04 9.18
C ILE A 54 26.42 -18.71 9.87
N ILE A 55 27.44 -18.06 10.41
CA ILE A 55 27.35 -16.70 10.95
C ILE A 55 28.31 -15.82 10.16
N VAL A 56 27.76 -14.80 9.48
CA VAL A 56 28.58 -13.78 8.81
C VAL A 56 28.85 -12.66 9.80
N SER A 57 30.13 -12.37 10.06
CA SER A 57 30.55 -11.32 11.00
C SER A 57 30.02 -9.95 10.53
N GLY A 58 29.60 -9.11 11.48
CA GLY A 58 28.94 -7.84 11.22
C GLY A 58 29.70 -6.90 10.30
N ASP A 59 31.04 -6.86 10.43
CA ASP A 59 31.95 -6.10 9.57
C ASP A 59 31.97 -6.59 8.10
N LYS A 60 31.66 -7.87 7.87
CA LYS A 60 31.69 -8.53 6.55
C LYS A 60 30.33 -8.70 5.89
N VAL A 61 29.23 -8.38 6.59
CA VAL A 61 27.88 -8.57 6.04
C VAL A 61 27.69 -7.84 4.73
N SER A 62 28.18 -6.61 4.59
CA SER A 62 28.03 -5.81 3.37
C SER A 62 28.78 -6.43 2.18
N GLU A 63 29.97 -6.99 2.42
CA GLU A 63 30.84 -7.52 1.38
C GLU A 63 30.50 -8.96 1.00
N GLN A 64 30.21 -9.80 1.99
CA GLN A 64 30.00 -11.23 1.77
C GLN A 64 28.56 -11.61 1.46
N THR A 65 27.61 -10.65 1.52
CA THR A 65 26.19 -10.92 1.27
C THR A 65 25.58 -9.97 0.26
N VAL A 66 24.67 -10.49 -0.56
CA VAL A 66 23.81 -9.71 -1.47
C VAL A 66 22.40 -10.24 -1.38
N VAL A 67 21.42 -9.43 -1.74
CA VAL A 67 20.02 -9.91 -1.84
C VAL A 67 19.84 -10.61 -3.17
N HIS A 68 19.25 -11.80 -3.14
CA HIS A 68 18.98 -12.59 -4.33
C HIS A 68 17.97 -11.88 -5.24
N SER A 69 18.16 -11.96 -6.57
CA SER A 69 17.32 -11.28 -7.56
C SER A 69 15.84 -11.70 -7.53
N LEU A 70 15.55 -12.89 -7.02
CA LEU A 70 14.18 -13.38 -6.83
C LEU A 70 13.56 -12.97 -5.50
N ASN A 71 14.32 -12.31 -4.60
CA ASN A 71 13.74 -11.78 -3.36
C ASN A 71 12.78 -10.63 -3.70
N PRO A 72 11.50 -10.73 -3.30
CA PRO A 72 10.46 -9.77 -3.69
C PRO A 72 10.52 -8.45 -2.93
N ARG A 73 11.28 -8.40 -1.84
CA ARG A 73 11.34 -7.23 -0.97
C ARG A 73 11.97 -6.04 -1.69
N ASN A 74 11.28 -4.91 -1.70
CA ASN A 74 11.79 -3.67 -2.26
C ASN A 74 12.99 -3.15 -1.44
N GLN A 75 14.20 -3.38 -1.93
CA GLN A 75 15.43 -3.00 -1.23
C GLN A 75 15.61 -1.48 -1.11
N LYS A 76 15.06 -0.71 -2.05
CA LYS A 76 15.13 0.77 -2.04
C LYS A 76 14.20 1.40 -1.00
N ALA A 77 13.23 0.63 -0.49
CA ALA A 77 12.31 1.04 0.54
C ALA A 77 12.80 0.74 1.96
N LEU A 78 13.98 0.13 2.11
CA LEU A 78 14.58 -0.15 3.41
C LEU A 78 15.27 1.10 3.93
N ASP A 79 14.66 1.76 4.88
CA ASP A 79 15.19 2.90 5.62
C ASP A 79 14.93 2.75 7.13
N GLU A 80 15.35 3.69 7.92
CA GLU A 80 15.20 3.64 9.37
C GLU A 80 13.74 3.67 9.81
N ASN A 81 12.86 4.39 9.09
CA ASN A 81 11.44 4.44 9.40
C ASN A 81 10.75 3.09 9.13
N SER A 82 11.10 2.44 8.02
CA SER A 82 10.53 1.13 7.66
C SER A 82 11.13 -0.03 8.47
N MET A 83 12.29 0.18 9.12
CA MET A 83 13.02 -0.82 9.92
C MET A 83 12.86 -0.64 11.43
N GLY A 84 12.19 0.41 11.90
CA GLY A 84 12.06 0.73 13.32
C GLY A 84 11.53 -0.42 14.18
N ASP A 85 10.68 -1.29 13.60
CA ASP A 85 10.11 -2.46 14.27
C ASP A 85 11.15 -3.55 14.62
N ILE A 86 12.22 -3.69 13.84
CA ILE A 86 13.25 -4.73 14.08
C ILE A 86 14.63 -4.17 14.42
N LEU A 87 14.89 -2.89 14.08
CA LEU A 87 16.20 -2.29 14.33
C LEU A 87 16.53 -2.26 15.82
N GLU A 88 15.58 -1.82 16.63
CA GLU A 88 15.72 -1.77 18.08
C GLU A 88 15.82 -3.18 18.68
N GLN A 89 15.04 -4.14 18.18
CA GLN A 89 15.12 -5.53 18.62
C GLN A 89 16.51 -6.12 18.35
N ILE A 90 17.06 -5.94 17.14
CA ILE A 90 18.38 -6.45 16.78
C ILE A 90 19.46 -5.77 17.58
N LYS A 91 19.36 -4.48 17.86
CA LYS A 91 20.28 -3.75 18.71
C LYS A 91 20.35 -4.31 20.14
N GLN A 92 19.19 -4.70 20.69
CA GLN A 92 19.10 -5.19 22.07
C GLN A 92 19.44 -6.68 22.22
N ARG A 93 19.06 -7.52 21.24
CA ARG A 93 19.09 -8.99 21.38
C ARG A 93 19.88 -9.70 20.29
N GLY A 94 20.34 -8.98 19.27
CA GLY A 94 20.88 -9.59 18.06
C GLY A 94 19.77 -10.11 17.15
N VAL A 95 20.14 -10.98 16.21
CA VAL A 95 19.23 -11.56 15.24
C VAL A 95 18.60 -12.84 15.82
N ASP A 96 17.31 -12.79 16.12
CA ASP A 96 16.57 -13.92 16.72
C ASP A 96 16.19 -15.03 15.70
N THR A 97 16.21 -14.73 14.41
CA THR A 97 15.82 -15.66 13.35
C THR A 97 16.78 -15.55 12.18
N GLU A 98 17.33 -16.67 11.76
CA GLU A 98 18.32 -16.74 10.68
C GLU A 98 17.70 -16.32 9.34
N GLY A 99 18.52 -15.75 8.45
CA GLY A 99 18.21 -15.57 7.06
C GLY A 99 18.38 -16.88 6.28
N ILE A 100 17.88 -16.92 5.04
CA ILE A 100 18.05 -18.04 4.13
C ILE A 100 18.81 -17.56 2.89
N ALA A 101 19.87 -18.26 2.52
CA ALA A 101 20.74 -17.89 1.41
C ALA A 101 21.17 -19.10 0.58
N ILE A 102 21.66 -18.83 -0.63
CA ILE A 102 22.46 -19.76 -1.43
C ILE A 102 23.85 -19.13 -1.63
N ARG A 103 24.88 -19.97 -1.72
CA ARG A 103 26.25 -19.49 -1.92
C ARG A 103 26.61 -19.54 -3.41
N LYS A 104 26.95 -18.41 -4.02
CA LYS A 104 27.44 -18.31 -5.41
C LYS A 104 28.73 -17.51 -5.43
N ASN A 105 29.79 -18.05 -6.04
CA ASN A 105 31.08 -17.38 -6.20
C ASN A 105 31.66 -16.81 -4.89
N GLY A 106 31.47 -17.51 -3.79
CA GLY A 106 31.94 -17.06 -2.48
C GLY A 106 31.02 -16.10 -1.74
N ILE A 107 29.97 -15.57 -2.39
CA ILE A 107 29.02 -14.60 -1.84
C ILE A 107 27.71 -15.30 -1.48
N TYR A 108 27.08 -14.89 -0.38
CA TYR A 108 25.79 -15.40 0.06
C TYR A 108 24.65 -14.53 -0.52
N HIS A 109 23.85 -15.14 -1.37
CA HIS A 109 22.69 -14.52 -1.99
C HIS A 109 21.44 -14.79 -1.16
N LEU A 110 20.98 -13.80 -0.41
CA LEU A 110 19.85 -13.93 0.52
C LEU A 110 18.53 -14.10 -0.24
N ILE A 111 17.91 -15.25 -0.07
CA ILE A 111 16.56 -15.54 -0.54
C ILE A 111 15.55 -14.88 0.43
N GLU A 112 15.83 -14.96 1.75
CA GLU A 112 15.03 -14.38 2.82
C GLU A 112 15.96 -13.72 3.85
N GLY A 113 15.45 -12.69 4.58
CA GLY A 113 16.21 -11.98 5.62
C GLY A 113 16.83 -10.66 5.17
N SER A 114 16.39 -10.08 4.06
CA SER A 114 16.92 -8.81 3.53
C SER A 114 16.76 -7.64 4.52
N ARG A 115 15.66 -7.59 5.31
CA ARG A 115 15.47 -6.59 6.36
C ARG A 115 16.49 -6.75 7.48
N ARG A 116 16.73 -8.00 7.92
CA ARG A 116 17.74 -8.31 8.94
C ARG A 116 19.14 -7.97 8.46
N ARG A 117 19.46 -8.31 7.19
CA ARG A 117 20.73 -7.89 6.56
C ARG A 117 20.92 -6.38 6.61
N TYR A 118 19.90 -5.59 6.25
CA TYR A 118 19.99 -4.14 6.32
C TYR A 118 20.31 -3.66 7.74
N CYS A 119 19.63 -4.17 8.75
CA CYS A 119 19.87 -3.82 10.15
C CYS A 119 21.26 -4.27 10.62
N CYS A 120 21.71 -5.48 10.25
CA CYS A 120 23.03 -5.97 10.60
C CYS A 120 24.14 -5.10 10.02
N ILE A 121 24.03 -4.64 8.77
CA ILE A 121 24.97 -3.70 8.17
C ILE A 121 24.98 -2.37 8.95
N LYS A 122 23.81 -1.83 9.29
CA LYS A 122 23.69 -0.57 10.04
C LYS A 122 24.26 -0.63 11.45
N LEU A 123 24.10 -1.77 12.12
CA LEU A 123 24.49 -1.97 13.50
C LEU A 123 25.86 -2.68 13.66
N SER A 124 26.50 -3.07 12.56
CA SER A 124 27.70 -3.90 12.53
C SER A 124 27.54 -5.18 13.39
N THR A 125 26.37 -5.82 13.29
CA THR A 125 25.98 -7.00 14.06
C THR A 125 26.02 -8.24 13.17
N ASP A 126 26.36 -9.39 13.74
CA ASP A 126 26.45 -10.67 13.05
C ASP A 126 25.13 -11.09 12.43
N LEU A 127 25.22 -11.66 11.22
CA LEU A 127 24.08 -12.16 10.46
C LEU A 127 24.11 -13.69 10.37
N PRO A 128 23.28 -14.40 11.14
CA PRO A 128 23.14 -15.85 11.03
C PRO A 128 22.31 -16.22 9.80
N LEU A 129 22.77 -17.23 9.05
CA LEU A 129 22.18 -17.69 7.78
C LEU A 129 22.08 -19.22 7.75
N TRP A 130 20.99 -19.71 7.18
CA TRP A 130 20.86 -21.06 6.62
C TRP A 130 21.25 -21.02 5.15
N VAL A 131 22.32 -21.72 4.80
CA VAL A 131 22.83 -21.78 3.42
C VAL A 131 22.38 -23.06 2.77
N LEU A 132 21.55 -22.92 1.76
CA LEU A 132 21.01 -24.00 0.95
C LEU A 132 21.99 -24.40 -0.17
N PRO A 133 21.92 -25.64 -0.70
CA PRO A 133 22.66 -26.06 -1.86
C PRO A 133 22.38 -25.17 -3.10
N ASN A 134 23.31 -25.17 -4.06
CA ASN A 134 23.21 -24.28 -5.26
C ASN A 134 22.28 -24.80 -6.36
N ASP A 135 21.86 -26.07 -6.26
CA ASP A 135 21.03 -26.77 -7.25
C ASP A 135 19.52 -26.61 -7.04
N ILE A 136 19.13 -25.57 -6.28
CA ILE A 136 17.71 -25.27 -5.99
C ILE A 136 17.09 -24.53 -7.16
N SER A 137 15.91 -24.99 -7.60
CA SER A 137 15.14 -24.38 -8.69
C SER A 137 14.57 -23.02 -8.32
N LYS A 138 14.18 -22.23 -9.33
CA LYS A 138 13.49 -20.94 -9.08
C LYS A 138 12.16 -21.15 -8.36
N GLU A 139 11.45 -22.20 -8.69
CA GLU A 139 10.16 -22.59 -8.10
C GLU A 139 10.32 -22.94 -6.62
N ASP A 140 11.40 -23.62 -6.25
CA ASP A 140 11.73 -23.92 -4.85
C ASP A 140 12.08 -22.65 -4.07
N ILE A 141 12.86 -21.73 -4.67
CA ILE A 141 13.16 -20.43 -4.07
C ILE A 141 11.87 -19.65 -3.78
N PHE A 142 10.92 -19.60 -4.71
CA PHE A 142 9.62 -18.96 -4.49
C PHE A 142 8.82 -19.64 -3.38
N SER A 143 8.82 -20.96 -3.31
CA SER A 143 8.16 -21.72 -2.23
C SER A 143 8.76 -21.39 -0.87
N ILE A 144 10.09 -21.34 -0.76
CA ILE A 144 10.81 -20.98 0.47
C ILE A 144 10.50 -19.53 0.89
N ILE A 145 10.50 -18.59 -0.05
CA ILE A 145 10.15 -17.19 0.22
C ILE A 145 8.72 -17.10 0.76
N SER A 146 7.78 -17.79 0.13
CA SER A 146 6.37 -17.78 0.54
C SER A 146 6.16 -18.35 1.95
N ALA A 147 6.88 -19.43 2.28
CA ALA A 147 6.83 -20.07 3.60
C ALA A 147 7.50 -19.22 4.71
N ALA A 148 8.55 -18.49 4.37
CA ALA A 148 9.37 -17.75 5.33
C ALA A 148 8.84 -16.36 5.71
N GLN A 149 7.75 -15.86 5.08
CA GLN A 149 7.17 -14.52 5.33
C GLN A 149 6.48 -14.41 6.70
N SER A 150 7.19 -14.72 7.78
CA SER A 150 6.61 -14.78 9.12
C SER A 150 6.60 -13.46 9.87
N SER A 151 7.50 -12.51 9.59
CA SER A 151 7.67 -11.29 10.39
C SER A 151 6.93 -10.05 9.84
N ARG A 152 7.03 -9.79 8.54
CA ARG A 152 6.27 -8.74 7.86
C ARG A 152 5.85 -9.22 6.49
N LYS A 153 4.55 -9.29 6.27
CA LYS A 153 3.98 -9.66 4.96
C LYS A 153 4.46 -8.67 3.89
N LEU A 154 4.60 -9.13 2.66
CA LEU A 154 4.81 -8.26 1.52
C LEU A 154 3.64 -7.29 1.35
N SER A 155 3.93 -6.06 0.95
CA SER A 155 2.90 -5.10 0.58
C SER A 155 2.14 -5.55 -0.66
N TYR A 156 0.95 -4.98 -0.87
CA TYR A 156 0.21 -5.22 -2.12
C TYR A 156 1.03 -4.82 -3.34
N ARG A 157 1.84 -3.76 -3.22
CA ARG A 157 2.72 -3.29 -4.27
C ARG A 157 3.84 -4.27 -4.58
N GLU A 158 4.54 -4.75 -3.56
CA GLU A 158 5.61 -5.76 -3.74
C GLU A 158 5.07 -7.04 -4.41
N VAL A 159 3.90 -7.54 -3.93
CA VAL A 159 3.25 -8.71 -4.55
C VAL A 159 2.80 -8.41 -5.97
N GLY A 160 2.26 -7.21 -6.22
CA GLY A 160 1.85 -6.79 -7.56
C GLY A 160 3.01 -6.73 -8.56
N LEU A 161 4.18 -6.24 -8.13
CA LEU A 161 5.40 -6.25 -8.96
C LEU A 161 5.86 -7.68 -9.30
N GLN A 162 5.75 -8.62 -8.34
CA GLN A 162 6.01 -10.04 -8.63
C GLN A 162 5.00 -10.59 -9.64
N TYR A 163 3.73 -10.22 -9.52
CA TYR A 163 2.69 -10.65 -10.45
C TYR A 163 2.93 -10.15 -11.87
N GLN A 164 3.36 -8.89 -12.03
CA GLN A 164 3.75 -8.36 -13.34
C GLN A 164 4.89 -9.18 -13.95
N LYS A 165 5.92 -9.48 -13.15
CA LYS A 165 7.03 -10.32 -13.60
C LYS A 165 6.59 -11.74 -13.98
N LEU A 166 5.68 -12.35 -13.18
CA LEU A 166 5.13 -13.67 -13.50
C LEU A 166 4.30 -13.64 -14.79
N MET A 167 3.56 -12.56 -15.04
CA MET A 167 2.83 -12.37 -16.29
C MET A 167 3.78 -12.29 -17.50
N GLU A 168 4.87 -11.52 -17.37
CA GLU A 168 5.90 -11.41 -18.39
C GLU A 168 6.60 -12.76 -18.66
N ASP A 169 7.07 -13.43 -17.59
CA ASP A 169 7.80 -14.72 -17.69
C ASP A 169 6.95 -15.84 -18.32
N ASN A 170 5.62 -15.81 -18.14
CA ASN A 170 4.69 -16.83 -18.65
C ASN A 170 3.84 -16.35 -19.84
N ASN A 171 4.08 -15.16 -20.37
CA ASN A 171 3.32 -14.55 -21.46
C ASN A 171 1.81 -14.44 -21.16
N PHE A 172 1.43 -14.21 -19.90
CA PHE A 172 0.03 -13.98 -19.53
C PHE A 172 -0.37 -12.54 -19.89
N THR A 173 -1.50 -12.40 -20.58
CA THR A 173 -2.03 -11.11 -21.02
C THR A 173 -3.17 -10.59 -20.15
N THR A 174 -3.77 -11.45 -19.32
CA THR A 174 -4.92 -11.11 -18.48
C THR A 174 -4.71 -11.49 -17.01
N ASN A 175 -5.36 -10.74 -16.13
CA ASN A 175 -5.36 -11.05 -14.70
C ASN A 175 -6.02 -12.41 -14.38
N ASP A 176 -6.95 -12.88 -15.23
CA ASP A 176 -7.62 -14.16 -15.06
C ASP A 176 -6.67 -15.34 -15.27
N GLN A 177 -5.82 -15.27 -16.29
CA GLN A 177 -4.79 -16.28 -16.54
C GLN A 177 -3.84 -16.41 -15.35
N LEU A 178 -3.39 -15.27 -14.81
CA LEU A 178 -2.53 -15.27 -13.63
C LEU A 178 -3.28 -15.78 -12.39
N ALA A 179 -4.54 -15.37 -12.20
CA ALA A 179 -5.38 -15.80 -11.07
C ALA A 179 -5.57 -17.32 -11.06
N GLN A 180 -5.84 -17.90 -12.22
CA GLN A 180 -5.96 -19.34 -12.39
C GLN A 180 -4.63 -20.06 -12.14
N TYR A 181 -3.52 -19.53 -12.63
CA TYR A 181 -2.17 -20.09 -12.43
C TYR A 181 -1.76 -20.13 -10.96
N ILE A 182 -2.06 -19.06 -10.20
CA ILE A 182 -1.68 -18.94 -8.78
C ILE A 182 -2.72 -19.58 -7.85
N GLY A 183 -3.97 -19.79 -8.31
CA GLY A 183 -5.06 -20.35 -7.50
C GLY A 183 -5.72 -19.34 -6.56
N ILE A 184 -5.84 -18.06 -6.95
CA ILE A 184 -6.50 -17.01 -6.17
C ILE A 184 -7.55 -16.27 -7.02
N SER A 185 -8.39 -15.44 -6.39
CA SER A 185 -9.40 -14.67 -7.13
C SER A 185 -8.79 -13.59 -8.02
N THR A 186 -9.37 -13.39 -9.21
CA THR A 186 -8.99 -12.32 -10.16
C THR A 186 -9.00 -10.93 -9.51
N GLU A 187 -9.97 -10.66 -8.64
CA GLU A 187 -10.05 -9.39 -7.91
C GLU A 187 -8.84 -9.19 -6.98
N SER A 188 -8.35 -10.27 -6.39
CA SER A 188 -7.15 -10.26 -5.55
C SER A 188 -5.89 -9.94 -6.37
N VAL A 189 -5.79 -10.49 -7.58
CA VAL A 189 -4.71 -10.17 -8.55
C VAL A 189 -4.82 -8.71 -8.97
N ARG A 190 -6.02 -8.30 -9.41
CA ARG A 190 -6.28 -6.93 -9.90
C ARG A 190 -5.85 -5.86 -8.89
N LYS A 191 -6.22 -6.01 -7.60
CA LYS A 191 -5.84 -5.05 -6.55
C LYS A 191 -4.32 -4.93 -6.36
N ARG A 192 -3.59 -6.04 -6.47
CA ARG A 192 -2.14 -6.06 -6.32
C ARG A 192 -1.44 -5.48 -7.55
N ILE A 193 -1.88 -5.83 -8.75
CA ILE A 193 -1.39 -5.21 -9.99
C ILE A 193 -1.68 -3.70 -9.98
N GLN A 194 -2.88 -3.27 -9.56
CA GLN A 194 -3.21 -1.85 -9.42
C GLN A 194 -2.24 -1.13 -8.47
N ALA A 195 -1.88 -1.75 -7.34
CA ALA A 195 -0.91 -1.19 -6.41
C ALA A 195 0.49 -1.07 -7.01
N ALA A 196 0.92 -2.06 -7.83
CA ALA A 196 2.20 -2.05 -8.54
C ALA A 196 2.31 -0.94 -9.58
N LEU A 197 1.18 -0.59 -10.23
CA LEU A 197 1.11 0.45 -11.27
C LEU A 197 1.11 1.89 -10.74
N ILE A 198 1.08 2.07 -9.43
CA ILE A 198 1.18 3.41 -8.83
C ILE A 198 2.61 3.95 -9.03
N ASP A 199 2.68 5.19 -9.51
CA ASP A 199 3.96 5.87 -9.76
C ASP A 199 4.81 5.90 -8.49
N VAL A 200 6.08 5.56 -8.64
CA VAL A 200 7.05 5.50 -7.54
C VAL A 200 7.20 6.85 -6.82
N ARG A 201 6.98 7.96 -7.52
CA ARG A 201 7.06 9.31 -6.93
C ARG A 201 5.99 9.54 -5.87
N LEU A 202 4.76 9.04 -6.10
CA LEU A 202 3.67 9.07 -5.11
C LEU A 202 3.97 8.17 -3.92
N VAL A 203 4.45 6.96 -4.16
CA VAL A 203 4.80 5.99 -3.10
C VAL A 203 5.91 6.51 -2.21
N ASN A 204 6.94 7.15 -2.78
CA ASN A 204 8.09 7.71 -2.06
C ASN A 204 7.77 8.98 -1.24
N LEU A 205 6.52 9.44 -1.21
CA LEU A 205 6.09 10.47 -0.25
C LEU A 205 5.84 9.89 1.14
N PHE A 206 5.55 8.60 1.23
CA PHE A 206 5.20 7.94 2.48
C PHE A 206 6.45 7.52 3.25
N PRO A 207 6.52 7.74 4.57
CA PRO A 207 7.69 7.43 5.40
C PRO A 207 8.01 5.94 5.44
N ASP A 208 7.00 5.08 5.33
CA ASP A 208 7.14 3.64 5.15
C ASP A 208 6.38 3.24 3.88
N CYS A 209 7.04 3.34 2.75
CA CYS A 209 6.41 3.19 1.45
C CYS A 209 5.88 1.77 1.17
N GLU A 210 6.42 0.75 1.81
CA GLU A 210 5.89 -0.63 1.72
C GLU A 210 4.97 -0.98 2.91
N GLY A 211 4.78 -0.07 3.85
CA GLY A 211 3.79 -0.15 4.93
C GLY A 211 2.51 0.64 4.66
N ILE A 212 2.30 1.11 3.43
CA ILE A 212 1.08 1.82 3.04
C ILE A 212 -0.14 0.89 3.23
N PRO A 213 -1.21 1.33 3.93
CA PRO A 213 -2.42 0.53 4.10
C PRO A 213 -3.04 0.12 2.77
N ASN A 214 -3.49 -1.13 2.66
CA ASN A 214 -4.06 -1.67 1.43
C ASN A 214 -5.24 -0.86 0.87
N THR A 215 -6.00 -0.20 1.75
CA THR A 215 -7.11 0.67 1.39
C THR A 215 -6.68 1.96 0.67
N PHE A 216 -5.41 2.38 0.84
CA PHE A 216 -4.91 3.62 0.24
C PHE A 216 -4.58 3.47 -1.25
N TYR A 217 -4.21 2.26 -1.70
CA TYR A 217 -3.84 2.04 -3.10
C TYR A 217 -4.94 2.38 -4.10
N ALA A 218 -6.21 2.13 -3.75
CA ALA A 218 -7.33 2.53 -4.59
C ALA A 218 -7.46 4.06 -4.73
N ARG A 219 -7.26 4.80 -3.63
CA ARG A 219 -7.26 6.28 -3.63
C ARG A 219 -6.07 6.83 -4.42
N LEU A 220 -4.86 6.29 -4.20
CA LEU A 220 -3.66 6.67 -4.94
C LEU A 220 -3.80 6.45 -6.44
N SER A 221 -4.35 5.31 -6.84
CA SER A 221 -4.63 5.01 -8.26
C SER A 221 -5.61 6.02 -8.87
N LYS A 222 -6.66 6.39 -8.13
CA LYS A 222 -7.63 7.42 -8.56
C LYS A 222 -6.97 8.79 -8.67
N LEU A 223 -6.15 9.18 -7.70
CA LEU A 223 -5.38 10.43 -7.72
C LEU A 223 -4.45 10.52 -8.94
N GLN A 224 -3.68 9.46 -9.19
CA GLN A 224 -2.81 9.36 -10.36
C GLN A 224 -3.60 9.48 -11.67
N SER A 225 -4.73 8.78 -11.78
CA SER A 225 -5.60 8.85 -12.95
C SER A 225 -6.17 10.25 -13.16
N ASN A 226 -6.59 10.92 -12.09
CA ASN A 226 -7.12 12.29 -12.15
C ASN A 226 -6.03 13.28 -12.54
N ALA A 227 -4.83 13.20 -11.94
CA ALA A 227 -3.69 14.04 -12.30
C ALA A 227 -3.35 13.92 -13.79
N ASN A 228 -3.31 12.68 -14.31
CA ASN A 228 -3.05 12.42 -15.73
C ASN A 228 -4.15 13.01 -16.64
N LYS A 229 -5.42 12.90 -16.26
CA LYS A 229 -6.55 13.46 -17.02
C LYS A 229 -6.53 14.99 -17.09
N GLU A 230 -6.13 15.63 -16.01
CA GLU A 230 -6.03 17.10 -15.92
C GLU A 230 -4.67 17.63 -16.42
N GLY A 231 -3.79 16.75 -16.92
CA GLY A 231 -2.46 17.14 -17.44
C GLY A 231 -1.49 17.64 -16.36
N ILE A 232 -1.71 17.25 -15.10
CA ILE A 232 -0.87 17.67 -13.97
C ILE A 232 0.30 16.70 -13.85
N ASP A 233 1.54 17.24 -13.88
CA ASP A 233 2.74 16.42 -13.66
C ASP A 233 2.82 15.96 -12.21
N LEU A 234 2.91 14.65 -12.01
CA LEU A 234 3.07 14.03 -10.70
C LEU A 234 4.33 14.49 -9.96
N ALA A 235 5.39 14.88 -10.68
CA ALA A 235 6.59 15.41 -10.04
C ALA A 235 6.32 16.76 -9.36
N VAL A 236 5.54 17.63 -10.02
CA VAL A 236 5.13 18.94 -9.48
C VAL A 236 4.20 18.73 -8.29
N LEU A 237 3.19 17.87 -8.42
CA LEU A 237 2.27 17.52 -7.32
C LEU A 237 3.04 17.02 -6.08
N CYS A 238 3.96 16.08 -6.27
CA CYS A 238 4.76 15.53 -5.18
C CYS A 238 5.70 16.57 -4.55
N LYS A 239 6.24 17.50 -5.35
CA LYS A 239 7.08 18.59 -4.85
C LYS A 239 6.28 19.53 -3.94
N GLU A 240 5.10 19.93 -4.35
CA GLU A 240 4.22 20.80 -3.53
C GLU A 240 3.86 20.15 -2.19
N VAL A 241 3.47 18.86 -2.20
CA VAL A 241 3.18 18.13 -0.96
C VAL A 241 4.41 18.06 -0.05
N ARG A 242 5.62 17.82 -0.58
CA ARG A 242 6.86 17.84 0.21
C ARG A 242 7.16 19.20 0.82
N VAL A 243 6.95 20.28 0.05
CA VAL A 243 7.17 21.66 0.54
C VAL A 243 6.24 21.95 1.69
N ASN A 244 4.96 21.62 1.57
CA ASN A 244 3.95 21.84 2.60
C ASN A 244 4.23 21.05 3.89
N ARG A 245 4.95 19.93 3.78
CA ARG A 245 5.31 19.06 4.91
C ARG A 245 6.74 19.24 5.43
N LYS A 246 7.47 20.21 4.89
CA LYS A 246 8.85 20.46 5.32
C LYS A 246 8.91 20.91 6.78
N GLY A 247 9.67 20.17 7.60
CA GLY A 247 9.85 20.44 9.02
C GLY A 247 8.82 19.78 9.96
N LEU A 248 7.85 19.03 9.43
CA LEU A 248 6.93 18.24 10.26
C LEU A 248 7.64 16.99 10.80
N VAL A 249 7.52 16.77 12.10
CA VAL A 249 8.09 15.58 12.77
C VAL A 249 7.14 14.40 12.57
N ILE A 250 7.71 13.21 12.32
CA ILE A 250 6.95 11.97 12.20
C ILE A 250 6.84 11.35 13.61
N GLU A 251 5.76 11.64 14.32
CA GLU A 251 5.48 11.03 15.62
C GLU A 251 4.77 9.68 15.46
N ASN A 252 3.84 9.60 14.51
CA ASN A 252 3.06 8.40 14.22
C ASN A 252 3.03 8.16 12.70
N ILE A 253 3.59 7.01 12.28
CA ILE A 253 3.68 6.64 10.85
C ILE A 253 2.29 6.51 10.21
N GLN A 254 1.32 5.87 10.88
CA GLN A 254 -0.01 5.64 10.32
C GLN A 254 -0.79 6.95 10.12
N GLU A 255 -0.72 7.85 11.10
CA GLU A 255 -1.34 9.15 11.01
C GLU A 255 -0.67 10.02 9.94
N THR A 256 0.67 9.99 9.89
CA THR A 256 1.44 10.69 8.85
C THR A 256 1.07 10.19 7.45
N GLN A 257 0.91 8.88 7.26
CA GLN A 257 0.49 8.31 5.98
C GLN A 257 -0.91 8.76 5.56
N LYS A 258 -1.85 8.83 6.52
CA LYS A 258 -3.21 9.35 6.26
C LYS A 258 -3.15 10.83 5.83
N ASN A 259 -2.41 11.63 6.57
CA ASN A 259 -2.25 13.07 6.27
C ASN A 259 -1.62 13.30 4.90
N ILE A 260 -0.62 12.51 4.50
CA ILE A 260 -0.02 12.58 3.15
C ILE A 260 -1.07 12.30 2.06
N LEU A 261 -1.91 11.29 2.28
CA LEU A 261 -2.96 10.93 1.32
C LEU A 261 -4.02 12.03 1.18
N ASP A 262 -4.36 12.70 2.28
CA ASP A 262 -5.29 13.83 2.29
C ASP A 262 -4.65 15.08 1.67
N ASP A 263 -3.38 15.38 1.98
CA ASP A 263 -2.62 16.47 1.37
C ASP A 263 -2.50 16.32 -0.16
N LEU A 264 -2.24 15.08 -0.64
CA LEU A 264 -2.23 14.77 -2.07
C LEU A 264 -3.57 15.09 -2.73
N SER A 265 -4.68 14.74 -2.08
CA SER A 265 -6.03 15.00 -2.59
C SER A 265 -6.29 16.51 -2.67
N THR A 266 -6.03 17.22 -1.58
CA THR A 266 -6.24 18.68 -1.48
C THR A 266 -5.34 19.45 -2.46
N THR A 267 -4.06 19.09 -2.54
CA THR A 267 -3.12 19.74 -3.46
C THR A 267 -3.53 19.53 -4.92
N LEU A 268 -3.98 18.31 -5.28
CA LEU A 268 -4.47 18.02 -6.62
C LEU A 268 -5.71 18.85 -6.96
N GLU A 269 -6.67 18.98 -6.05
CA GLU A 269 -7.86 19.82 -6.21
C GLU A 269 -7.48 21.29 -6.44
N LEU A 270 -6.58 21.84 -5.62
CA LEU A 270 -6.10 23.21 -5.77
C LEU A 270 -5.38 23.45 -7.10
N MET A 271 -4.62 22.47 -7.59
CA MET A 271 -3.96 22.56 -8.89
C MET A 271 -4.97 22.46 -10.05
N THR A 272 -5.97 21.61 -9.91
CA THR A 272 -7.04 21.47 -10.89
C THR A 272 -7.91 22.73 -10.99
N ASP A 273 -8.22 23.38 -9.87
CA ASP A 273 -8.99 24.62 -9.85
C ASP A 273 -8.21 25.81 -10.45
N LYS A 274 -6.88 25.81 -10.32
CA LYS A 274 -6.02 26.82 -10.98
C LYS A 274 -5.96 26.68 -12.50
N THR A 275 -6.14 25.43 -13.01
CA THR A 275 -6.11 25.15 -14.46
C THR A 275 -7.47 25.35 -15.12
N LYS A 276 -8.56 25.28 -14.35
CA LYS A 276 -9.90 25.59 -14.87
C LYS A 276 -10.09 27.10 -14.85
N PRO A 277 -10.41 27.72 -16.00
CA PRO A 277 -10.86 29.10 -15.96
C PRO A 277 -12.07 29.12 -15.03
N THR A 278 -11.95 29.79 -13.91
CA THR A 278 -13.01 29.96 -12.92
C THR A 278 -14.21 30.54 -13.62
N SER A 279 -15.15 29.73 -14.06
CA SER A 279 -16.50 30.18 -14.31
C SER A 279 -17.14 30.46 -12.95
N VAL A 280 -16.72 31.57 -12.34
CA VAL A 280 -17.33 32.03 -11.10
C VAL A 280 -18.78 32.29 -11.40
N TRP A 281 -19.63 31.38 -10.98
CA TRP A 281 -21.06 31.59 -11.03
C TRP A 281 -21.38 32.69 -10.02
N LYS A 282 -21.87 33.83 -10.51
CA LYS A 282 -22.41 34.89 -9.66
C LYS A 282 -23.83 34.51 -9.33
N THR A 283 -24.08 34.13 -8.09
CA THR A 283 -25.40 33.77 -7.59
C THR A 283 -26.01 34.95 -6.85
N SER A 284 -27.26 35.27 -7.16
CA SER A 284 -28.06 36.25 -6.45
C SER A 284 -29.43 35.69 -6.14
N ASP A 285 -30.01 36.09 -5.04
CA ASP A 285 -31.39 35.77 -4.71
C ASP A 285 -32.33 36.59 -5.61
N ILE A 286 -33.36 35.93 -6.16
CA ILE A 286 -34.41 36.60 -6.97
C ILE A 286 -35.38 37.29 -6.03
N VAL A 287 -35.70 36.62 -4.89
CA VAL A 287 -36.59 37.11 -3.85
C VAL A 287 -36.09 36.63 -2.50
N GLU A 288 -36.13 37.46 -1.48
CA GLU A 288 -35.88 37.09 -0.11
C GLU A 288 -37.12 36.50 0.56
N PHE A 289 -36.97 35.35 1.19
CA PHE A 289 -38.01 34.67 1.93
C PHE A 289 -37.72 34.70 3.45
N ASN A 290 -38.75 34.76 4.26
CA ASN A 290 -38.62 34.70 5.73
C ASN A 290 -38.12 33.36 6.24
N ASN A 291 -38.28 32.29 5.46
CA ASN A 291 -37.77 30.97 5.81
C ASN A 291 -36.43 30.72 5.11
N LYS A 292 -35.38 30.44 5.88
CA LYS A 292 -34.00 30.20 5.40
C LYS A 292 -33.89 28.99 4.45
N ASP A 293 -34.80 28.02 4.55
CA ASP A 293 -34.84 26.84 3.70
C ASP A 293 -35.60 27.08 2.38
N GLN A 294 -36.29 28.20 2.24
CA GLN A 294 -37.00 28.58 1.04
C GLN A 294 -36.22 29.62 0.27
N TYR A 295 -35.87 29.32 -0.98
CA TYR A 295 -35.10 30.27 -1.80
C TYR A 295 -35.47 30.16 -3.29
N ALA A 296 -35.28 31.26 -3.96
CA ALA A 296 -35.30 31.39 -5.43
C ALA A 296 -34.03 32.13 -5.85
N ARG A 297 -33.13 31.47 -6.55
CA ARG A 297 -31.82 31.99 -6.90
C ARG A 297 -31.56 31.92 -8.39
N VAL A 298 -30.83 32.92 -8.89
CA VAL A 298 -30.31 32.90 -10.25
C VAL A 298 -28.78 32.93 -10.19
N SER A 299 -28.15 32.07 -10.96
CA SER A 299 -26.68 31.99 -11.09
C SER A 299 -26.29 32.26 -12.54
N TYR A 300 -25.37 33.16 -12.76
CA TYR A 300 -24.80 33.49 -14.07
C TYR A 300 -23.37 32.93 -14.15
N SER A 301 -23.05 32.21 -15.23
CA SER A 301 -21.66 31.79 -15.46
C SER A 301 -20.79 33.02 -15.76
N GLY A 302 -19.49 32.98 -15.36
CA GLY A 302 -18.56 34.10 -15.53
C GLY A 302 -18.41 34.60 -16.97
N ASN A 303 -18.73 33.80 -17.97
CA ASN A 303 -18.74 34.17 -19.39
C ASN A 303 -20.14 34.62 -19.89
N GLY A 304 -21.13 34.74 -19.01
CA GLY A 304 -22.48 35.18 -19.31
C GLY A 304 -23.34 34.25 -20.22
N ARG A 305 -22.75 33.11 -20.66
CA ARG A 305 -23.43 32.22 -21.63
C ARG A 305 -24.41 31.23 -21.01
N LYS A 306 -24.31 30.98 -19.71
CA LYS A 306 -25.16 30.02 -18.99
C LYS A 306 -25.79 30.70 -17.80
N VAL A 307 -27.11 30.44 -17.64
CA VAL A 307 -27.89 30.89 -16.49
C VAL A 307 -28.56 29.67 -15.88
N ARG A 308 -28.57 29.59 -14.56
CA ARG A 308 -29.21 28.56 -13.78
C ARG A 308 -30.18 29.23 -12.82
N PHE A 309 -31.42 28.73 -12.79
CA PHE A 309 -32.41 29.07 -11.79
C PHE A 309 -32.53 27.90 -10.81
N GLU A 310 -32.47 28.17 -9.53
CA GLU A 310 -32.65 27.18 -8.46
C GLU A 310 -33.78 27.62 -7.54
N PHE A 311 -34.73 26.73 -7.33
CA PHE A 311 -35.90 26.96 -6.49
C PHE A 311 -35.96 25.86 -5.42
N ASN A 312 -36.20 26.22 -4.16
CA ASN A 312 -36.39 25.27 -3.07
C ASN A 312 -37.63 25.64 -2.27
N ARG A 313 -38.46 24.63 -1.98
CA ARG A 313 -39.70 24.75 -1.19
C ARG A 313 -40.70 25.79 -1.74
N LEU A 314 -40.76 25.99 -3.05
CA LEU A 314 -41.82 26.78 -3.69
C LEU A 314 -43.06 25.92 -3.91
N ASN A 315 -44.25 26.60 -3.92
CA ASN A 315 -45.52 25.94 -4.25
C ASN A 315 -45.50 25.47 -5.70
N GLN A 316 -46.01 24.26 -5.93
CA GLN A 316 -45.99 23.60 -7.26
C GLN A 316 -46.74 24.41 -8.31
N THR A 317 -47.84 25.12 -7.94
CA THR A 317 -48.53 26.06 -8.81
C THR A 317 -47.65 27.20 -9.30
N VAL A 318 -46.82 27.76 -8.42
CA VAL A 318 -45.88 28.83 -8.78
C VAL A 318 -44.81 28.32 -9.74
N ILE A 319 -44.29 27.10 -9.50
CA ILE A 319 -43.29 26.48 -10.38
C ILE A 319 -43.89 26.25 -11.79
N GLN A 320 -45.09 25.73 -11.87
CA GLN A 320 -45.79 25.51 -13.17
C GLN A 320 -46.04 26.82 -13.93
N GLU A 321 -46.38 27.90 -13.23
CA GLU A 321 -46.59 29.20 -13.85
C GLU A 321 -45.26 29.81 -14.34
N LEU A 322 -44.19 29.70 -13.58
CA LEU A 322 -42.82 30.09 -13.99
C LEU A 322 -42.38 29.34 -15.25
N GLU A 323 -42.59 28.02 -15.28
CA GLU A 323 -42.29 27.18 -16.43
C GLU A 323 -43.07 27.64 -17.68
N ARG A 324 -44.39 27.93 -17.54
CA ARG A 324 -45.21 28.43 -18.60
C ARG A 324 -44.71 29.79 -19.13
N LEU A 325 -44.34 30.72 -18.24
CA LEU A 325 -43.82 32.04 -18.62
C LEU A 325 -42.48 31.94 -19.35
N ILE A 326 -41.59 31.10 -18.87
CA ILE A 326 -40.28 30.83 -19.51
C ILE A 326 -40.49 30.27 -20.92
N LYS A 327 -41.32 29.24 -21.07
CA LYS A 327 -41.66 28.64 -22.37
C LYS A 327 -42.24 29.67 -23.34
N LEU A 328 -43.17 30.47 -22.88
CA LEU A 328 -43.83 31.50 -23.72
C LEU A 328 -42.82 32.54 -24.21
N LYS A 329 -41.90 32.99 -23.33
CA LYS A 329 -40.89 34.00 -23.67
C LYS A 329 -39.86 33.46 -24.64
N LEU A 330 -39.35 32.25 -24.38
CA LEU A 330 -38.36 31.59 -25.25
C LEU A 330 -38.92 31.24 -26.62
N SER A 331 -40.19 30.81 -26.69
CA SER A 331 -40.87 30.53 -27.98
C SER A 331 -41.04 31.78 -28.83
N LYS A 332 -41.38 32.93 -28.23
CA LYS A 332 -41.44 34.21 -28.95
C LYS A 332 -40.06 34.61 -29.51
N MET A 333 -39.01 34.51 -28.71
CA MET A 333 -37.66 34.80 -29.17
C MET A 333 -37.17 33.87 -30.29
N ALA A 334 -37.56 32.60 -30.26
CA ALA A 334 -37.21 31.62 -31.31
C ALA A 334 -37.95 31.94 -32.63
N GLN A 335 -39.20 32.40 -32.56
CA GLN A 335 -39.99 32.81 -33.74
C GLN A 335 -39.52 34.14 -34.37
N GLU A 336 -39.04 35.09 -33.55
CA GLU A 336 -38.47 36.36 -34.03
C GLU A 336 -37.15 36.14 -34.79
N LYS A 337 -36.28 35.20 -34.31
CA LYS A 337 -35.03 34.81 -35.00
C LYS A 337 -35.22 33.99 -36.28
N SER A 338 -36.40 33.41 -36.50
CA SER A 338 -36.72 32.68 -37.73
C SER A 338 -37.28 33.57 -38.84
N LYS A 339 -37.44 34.88 -38.56
CA LYS A 339 -37.96 35.87 -39.52
C LYS A 339 -36.92 36.86 -40.01
N GLU A 340 -35.73 36.81 -39.44
CA GLU A 340 -34.49 37.44 -39.95
C GLU A 340 -33.63 36.44 -40.73
#